data_832e1ff87ce00c89342c8dfefbe2f0c6
#
_entry.id   832e1ff87ce00c89342c8dfefbe2f0c6
#
_cell.length_a   1.000
_cell.length_b   1.000
_cell.length_c   1.000
_cell.angle_alpha   90.00
_cell.angle_beta   90.00
_cell.angle_gamma   90.00
#
_symmetry.space_group_name_H-M   'P 1'
#
loop_
_entity.id
_entity.type
_entity.pdbx_description
1 polymer ?
#
loop_
_entity_poly.entity_id
_entity_poly.type
_entity_poly.pdbx_seq_one_letter_code
_entity_poly.pdbx_strand_id
1 'polypeptide(L)'
;MRSFVRGEKSKLGDLTSATQVSVAVQFDGPDTYDVSCFGLDTAGQLSDDRYFIFFNQPSSPEGAIASTGRSGSDLQVFNIDLSRVPAHVQKLVFTAAIDGAGTMAAVRSGALRLSAGGVEVARFDFKGADFTAEKALMICELYLKDIWRFAAVGQGFNGGLSALLKHFGGEEAGPAPSPTPAPPAPAPAAPRSVALEKRLAGQSPKMVDLVKRAGVSLDKRGLGGHRARVALCLDISASMNHLYRAGKVQALCERVLALAVQLDDDGACDVFTFGIRGHKEGELELRNHAGWVDQLLRHRKLEGGTNYSQAMQLVRQHYFPETAGGPRTTPSIQDLPVYVMFVTDGQTTDEDTTKNQVIWSSYEPLFWQFMAIGKSSRNIDSSSSPAPKRQRGLAARLASSLRGDFAFLEELDDMPGRFVDNADFFSVSDPGQLTDDQLFELMMNEYPGWLRLAQDRGLLRSQG
;
A
#
# COMPACT_ATOMS: atom_id res chain seq x y z
N MET A 1 -16.93 13.87 -32.33
CA MET A 1 -15.83 12.97 -31.98
C MET A 1 -14.80 12.96 -33.11
N ARG A 2 -13.53 13.19 -32.83
CA ARG A 2 -12.40 13.13 -33.76
C ARG A 2 -11.50 11.96 -33.41
N SER A 3 -11.24 11.07 -34.38
CA SER A 3 -10.25 10.02 -34.26
C SER A 3 -8.86 10.54 -34.61
N PHE A 4 -7.87 10.18 -33.82
CA PHE A 4 -6.47 10.58 -33.96
C PHE A 4 -5.61 9.41 -34.38
N VAL A 5 -4.61 9.65 -35.18
CA VAL A 5 -3.53 8.71 -35.47
C VAL A 5 -2.25 9.10 -34.72
N ARG A 6 -1.33 8.17 -34.57
CA ARG A 6 -0.05 8.39 -33.89
C ARG A 6 0.69 9.61 -34.44
N GLY A 7 1.10 10.51 -33.55
CA GLY A 7 1.78 11.77 -33.86
C GLY A 7 0.86 12.93 -34.18
N GLU A 8 -0.44 12.72 -34.34
CA GLU A 8 -1.41 13.77 -34.66
C GLU A 8 -1.69 14.67 -33.45
N LYS A 9 -1.88 15.96 -33.70
CA LYS A 9 -2.09 17.01 -32.69
C LYS A 9 -3.24 17.92 -33.10
N SER A 10 -3.92 18.50 -32.09
CA SER A 10 -4.97 19.51 -32.27
C SER A 10 -4.96 20.54 -31.15
N LYS A 11 -5.45 21.74 -31.41
CA LYS A 11 -5.83 22.65 -30.33
C LYS A 11 -7.00 22.02 -29.57
N LEU A 12 -7.01 22.10 -28.24
CA LEU A 12 -8.11 21.57 -27.44
C LEU A 12 -9.41 22.34 -27.75
N GLY A 13 -9.32 23.64 -27.98
CA GLY A 13 -10.45 24.50 -28.39
C GLY A 13 -11.13 24.10 -29.70
N ASP A 14 -10.45 23.34 -30.57
CA ASP A 14 -11.06 22.80 -31.80
C ASP A 14 -11.89 21.52 -31.50
N LEU A 15 -11.74 20.93 -30.32
CA LEU A 15 -12.42 19.72 -29.86
C LEU A 15 -13.52 20.04 -28.85
N THR A 16 -13.27 20.97 -27.93
CA THR A 16 -14.20 21.38 -26.86
C THR A 16 -13.83 22.76 -26.32
N SER A 17 -14.84 23.52 -25.89
CA SER A 17 -14.65 24.76 -25.12
C SER A 17 -14.61 24.55 -23.62
N ALA A 18 -14.82 23.32 -23.13
CA ALA A 18 -14.82 23.00 -21.71
C ALA A 18 -13.40 23.00 -21.13
N THR A 19 -13.25 23.53 -19.92
CA THR A 19 -12.02 23.44 -19.11
C THR A 19 -11.97 22.17 -18.27
N GLN A 20 -13.12 21.54 -18.05
CA GLN A 20 -13.22 20.24 -17.37
C GLN A 20 -13.33 19.14 -18.41
N VAL A 21 -12.35 18.25 -18.40
CA VAL A 21 -12.26 17.11 -19.33
C VAL A 21 -11.98 15.82 -18.58
N SER A 22 -12.29 14.70 -19.18
CA SER A 22 -12.01 13.38 -18.64
C SER A 22 -11.23 12.57 -19.67
N VAL A 23 -10.15 11.93 -19.22
CA VAL A 23 -9.33 11.00 -20.03
C VAL A 23 -9.56 9.60 -19.52
N ALA A 24 -10.08 8.73 -20.37
CA ALA A 24 -10.32 7.32 -20.07
C ALA A 24 -9.39 6.44 -20.90
N VAL A 25 -8.76 5.46 -20.25
CA VAL A 25 -7.80 4.54 -20.89
C VAL A 25 -8.31 3.12 -20.78
N GLN A 26 -8.36 2.43 -21.89
CA GLN A 26 -8.77 1.03 -22.01
C GLN A 26 -7.65 0.19 -22.61
N PHE A 27 -7.46 -1.02 -22.08
CA PHE A 27 -6.61 -2.07 -22.64
C PHE A 27 -7.36 -3.40 -22.66
N ASP A 28 -7.19 -4.14 -23.74
CA ASP A 28 -7.51 -5.57 -23.86
C ASP A 28 -6.22 -6.32 -24.21
N GLY A 29 -5.78 -7.20 -23.32
CA GLY A 29 -4.53 -7.95 -23.46
C GLY A 29 -4.36 -8.95 -22.31
N PRO A 30 -3.32 -9.79 -22.36
CA PRO A 30 -3.09 -10.84 -21.36
C PRO A 30 -2.42 -10.32 -20.08
N ASP A 31 -1.84 -9.11 -20.10
CA ASP A 31 -1.02 -8.56 -19.02
C ASP A 31 -1.82 -7.61 -18.12
N THR A 32 -1.25 -7.26 -16.98
CA THR A 32 -1.72 -6.17 -16.12
C THR A 32 -1.08 -4.86 -16.58
N TYR A 33 -1.91 -3.83 -16.77
CA TYR A 33 -1.48 -2.52 -17.25
C TYR A 33 -1.71 -1.48 -16.17
N ASP A 34 -0.63 -0.85 -15.71
CA ASP A 34 -0.67 0.27 -14.77
C ASP A 34 -0.73 1.58 -15.53
N VAL A 35 -1.84 2.29 -15.42
CA VAL A 35 -2.09 3.55 -16.10
C VAL A 35 -1.83 4.72 -15.17
N SER A 36 -1.07 5.71 -15.63
CA SER A 36 -0.71 6.89 -14.85
C SER A 36 -0.72 8.18 -15.68
N CYS A 37 -0.75 9.32 -14.97
CA CYS A 37 -0.63 10.66 -15.53
C CYS A 37 0.55 11.39 -14.88
N PHE A 38 1.48 11.89 -15.69
CA PHE A 38 2.59 12.73 -15.25
C PHE A 38 2.29 14.19 -15.55
N GLY A 39 2.31 15.05 -14.52
CA GLY A 39 2.27 16.49 -14.65
C GLY A 39 3.70 17.04 -14.74
N LEU A 40 4.08 17.53 -15.90
CA LEU A 40 5.44 17.95 -16.24
C LEU A 40 5.55 19.48 -16.36
N ASP A 41 6.72 20.00 -16.05
CA ASP A 41 7.07 21.40 -16.19
C ASP A 41 7.38 21.81 -17.67
N THR A 42 7.84 23.05 -17.87
CA THR A 42 8.20 23.58 -19.20
C THR A 42 9.39 22.86 -19.85
N ALA A 43 10.27 22.24 -19.04
CA ALA A 43 11.40 21.44 -19.53
C ALA A 43 10.97 20.00 -19.84
N GLY A 44 9.72 19.62 -19.58
CA GLY A 44 9.19 18.27 -19.75
C GLY A 44 9.65 17.32 -18.63
N GLN A 45 9.97 17.86 -17.46
CA GLN A 45 10.44 17.10 -16.31
C GLN A 45 9.36 17.05 -15.22
N LEU A 46 9.32 15.94 -14.48
CA LEU A 46 8.53 15.80 -13.28
C LEU A 46 9.27 16.50 -12.12
N SER A 47 9.07 17.82 -12.03
CA SER A 47 9.74 18.66 -11.01
C SER A 47 9.05 18.61 -9.64
N ASP A 48 7.88 18.01 -9.55
CA ASP A 48 7.10 17.82 -8.34
C ASP A 48 6.38 16.47 -8.39
N ASP A 49 6.83 15.53 -7.58
CA ASP A 49 6.31 14.15 -7.55
C ASP A 49 4.81 14.07 -7.19
N ARG A 50 4.25 15.11 -6.59
CA ARG A 50 2.81 15.20 -6.28
C ARG A 50 1.92 15.28 -7.53
N TYR A 51 2.52 15.52 -8.70
CA TYR A 51 1.85 15.49 -10.01
C TYR A 51 2.09 14.19 -10.80
N PHE A 52 2.68 13.17 -10.17
CA PHE A 52 2.64 11.80 -10.67
C PHE A 52 1.36 11.11 -10.15
N ILE A 53 0.29 11.14 -10.95
CA ILE A 53 -1.04 10.64 -10.57
C ILE A 53 -1.20 9.21 -11.04
N PHE A 54 -1.41 8.31 -10.10
CA PHE A 54 -1.57 6.88 -10.30
C PHE A 54 -2.42 6.28 -9.17
N PHE A 55 -2.57 4.95 -9.09
CA PHE A 55 -3.46 4.32 -8.13
C PHE A 55 -3.14 4.64 -6.65
N ASN A 56 -1.85 4.82 -6.27
CA ASN A 56 -1.44 5.20 -4.90
C ASN A 56 -1.45 6.72 -4.63
N GLN A 57 -1.47 7.53 -5.68
CA GLN A 57 -1.58 8.99 -5.59
C GLN A 57 -2.68 9.46 -6.53
N PRO A 58 -3.96 9.30 -6.14
CA PRO A 58 -5.09 9.46 -7.07
C PRO A 58 -5.43 10.92 -7.39
N SER A 59 -4.84 11.92 -6.75
CA SER A 59 -5.13 13.32 -7.06
C SER A 59 -3.92 14.24 -6.83
N SER A 60 -3.85 15.32 -7.64
CA SER A 60 -2.91 16.41 -7.42
C SER A 60 -3.28 17.24 -6.17
N PRO A 61 -2.34 18.02 -5.59
CA PRO A 61 -2.55 18.75 -4.33
C PRO A 61 -3.78 19.66 -4.33
N GLU A 62 -4.03 20.37 -5.42
CA GLU A 62 -5.19 21.26 -5.62
C GLU A 62 -6.43 20.54 -6.19
N GLY A 63 -6.33 19.22 -6.45
CA GLY A 63 -7.40 18.41 -7.03
C GLY A 63 -7.76 18.77 -8.47
N ALA A 64 -6.83 19.40 -9.21
CA ALA A 64 -7.00 19.69 -10.63
C ALA A 64 -6.96 18.43 -11.49
N ILE A 65 -6.25 17.41 -11.05
CA ILE A 65 -6.15 16.10 -11.70
C ILE A 65 -6.56 15.06 -10.67
N ALA A 66 -7.59 14.27 -10.96
CA ALA A 66 -8.07 13.22 -10.08
C ALA A 66 -8.32 11.92 -10.86
N SER A 67 -7.71 10.85 -10.41
CA SER A 67 -7.95 9.50 -10.91
C SER A 67 -9.13 8.89 -10.15
N THR A 68 -10.10 8.33 -10.87
CA THR A 68 -11.28 7.68 -10.28
C THR A 68 -11.23 6.16 -10.36
N GLY A 69 -10.11 5.61 -10.85
CA GLY A 69 -9.95 4.17 -11.00
C GLY A 69 -10.72 3.59 -12.19
N ARG A 70 -11.01 2.30 -12.11
CA ARG A 70 -11.70 1.54 -13.17
C ARG A 70 -13.16 1.96 -13.29
N SER A 71 -13.64 2.12 -14.53
CA SER A 71 -15.04 2.46 -14.82
C SER A 71 -15.52 1.70 -16.07
N GLY A 72 -16.43 0.75 -15.89
CA GLY A 72 -16.88 -0.12 -16.98
C GLY A 72 -15.74 -0.89 -17.64
N SER A 73 -15.52 -0.68 -18.94
CA SER A 73 -14.41 -1.29 -19.70
C SER A 73 -13.08 -0.51 -19.57
N ASP A 74 -13.10 0.68 -18.96
CA ASP A 74 -11.91 1.50 -18.80
C ASP A 74 -11.09 1.03 -17.60
N LEU A 75 -9.79 0.87 -17.79
CA LEU A 75 -8.85 0.53 -16.72
C LEU A 75 -8.68 1.69 -15.75
N GLN A 76 -8.66 2.93 -16.29
CA GLN A 76 -8.40 4.14 -15.53
C GLN A 76 -9.11 5.32 -16.18
N VAL A 77 -9.69 6.18 -15.34
CA VAL A 77 -10.29 7.44 -15.75
C VAL A 77 -9.68 8.57 -14.92
N PHE A 78 -9.22 9.63 -15.60
CA PHE A 78 -8.71 10.85 -15.00
C PHE A 78 -9.68 11.99 -15.27
N ASN A 79 -10.17 12.64 -14.22
CA ASN A 79 -10.93 13.89 -14.31
C ASN A 79 -9.97 15.07 -14.13
N ILE A 80 -10.02 16.03 -15.01
CA ILE A 80 -9.05 17.12 -15.10
C ILE A 80 -9.80 18.43 -15.21
N ASP A 81 -9.47 19.36 -14.32
CA ASP A 81 -9.88 20.76 -14.42
C ASP A 81 -8.66 21.59 -14.86
N LEU A 82 -8.58 21.86 -16.14
CA LEU A 82 -7.47 22.60 -16.76
C LEU A 82 -7.32 24.04 -16.24
N SER A 83 -8.40 24.62 -15.71
CA SER A 83 -8.36 25.97 -15.11
C SER A 83 -7.69 25.99 -13.74
N ARG A 84 -7.57 24.85 -13.08
CA ARG A 84 -6.95 24.68 -11.76
C ARG A 84 -5.54 24.08 -11.83
N VAL A 85 -5.10 23.63 -13.01
CA VAL A 85 -3.73 23.15 -13.17
C VAL A 85 -2.76 24.32 -12.92
N PRO A 86 -1.81 24.20 -11.99
CA PRO A 86 -0.94 25.31 -11.65
C PRO A 86 0.06 25.63 -12.77
N ALA A 87 0.50 26.88 -12.81
CA ALA A 87 1.33 27.41 -13.90
C ALA A 87 2.67 26.70 -14.12
N HIS A 88 3.21 26.02 -13.11
CA HIS A 88 4.45 25.24 -13.25
C HIS A 88 4.23 23.88 -13.94
N VAL A 89 2.98 23.39 -14.02
CA VAL A 89 2.63 22.17 -14.76
C VAL A 89 2.14 22.57 -16.15
N GLN A 90 2.94 22.29 -17.15
CA GLN A 90 2.68 22.72 -18.53
C GLN A 90 2.27 21.56 -19.44
N LYS A 91 2.38 20.33 -18.95
CA LYS A 91 2.06 19.13 -19.72
C LYS A 91 1.54 18.02 -18.80
N LEU A 92 0.48 17.35 -19.23
CA LEU A 92 -0.07 16.15 -18.63
C LEU A 92 0.13 14.99 -19.60
N VAL A 93 0.91 13.99 -19.22
CA VAL A 93 1.24 12.84 -20.07
C VAL A 93 0.57 11.59 -19.50
N PHE A 94 -0.25 10.95 -20.32
CA PHE A 94 -0.96 9.73 -19.95
C PHE A 94 -0.19 8.52 -20.46
N THR A 95 0.16 7.62 -19.56
CA THR A 95 1.04 6.49 -19.82
C THR A 95 0.43 5.18 -19.34
N ALA A 96 0.93 4.08 -19.88
CA ALA A 96 0.68 2.75 -19.35
C ALA A 96 2.00 1.98 -19.26
N ALA A 97 2.16 1.17 -18.23
CA ALA A 97 3.29 0.26 -18.08
C ALA A 97 2.78 -1.15 -17.78
N ILE A 98 3.50 -2.17 -18.26
CA ILE A 98 3.24 -3.57 -17.93
C ILE A 98 4.06 -3.93 -16.70
N ASP A 99 3.38 -4.47 -15.68
CA ASP A 99 4.02 -5.10 -14.54
C ASP A 99 4.28 -6.58 -14.87
N GLY A 100 5.56 -6.93 -15.04
CA GLY A 100 5.98 -8.30 -15.32
C GLY A 100 6.78 -8.51 -16.61
N ALA A 101 6.73 -9.74 -17.14
CA ALA A 101 7.54 -10.19 -18.28
C ALA A 101 6.94 -9.84 -19.65
N GLY A 102 5.66 -9.41 -19.70
CA GLY A 102 4.94 -9.09 -20.95
C GLY A 102 5.51 -7.89 -21.71
N THR A 103 4.98 -7.68 -22.91
CA THR A 103 5.31 -6.52 -23.76
C THR A 103 4.04 -5.93 -24.38
N MET A 104 4.08 -4.65 -24.78
CA MET A 104 2.97 -3.98 -25.46
C MET A 104 2.58 -4.66 -26.79
N ALA A 105 3.46 -5.49 -27.36
CA ALA A 105 3.14 -6.29 -28.54
C ALA A 105 2.01 -7.32 -28.33
N ALA A 106 1.76 -7.72 -27.08
CA ALA A 106 0.69 -8.65 -26.71
C ALA A 106 -0.69 -7.98 -26.56
N VAL A 107 -0.78 -6.67 -26.63
CA VAL A 107 -2.05 -5.91 -26.56
C VAL A 107 -2.92 -6.25 -27.77
N ARG A 108 -4.12 -6.75 -27.53
CA ARG A 108 -5.09 -7.01 -28.62
C ARG A 108 -5.69 -5.72 -29.13
N SER A 109 -6.13 -4.86 -28.22
CA SER A 109 -6.60 -3.51 -28.52
C SER A 109 -6.44 -2.60 -27.32
N GLY A 110 -6.19 -1.32 -27.56
CA GLY A 110 -6.18 -0.28 -26.57
C GLY A 110 -6.78 1.00 -27.12
N ALA A 111 -7.33 1.82 -26.24
CA ALA A 111 -7.90 3.11 -26.61
C ALA A 111 -7.67 4.13 -25.50
N LEU A 112 -7.41 5.38 -25.89
CA LEU A 112 -7.55 6.53 -25.02
C LEU A 112 -8.64 7.43 -25.58
N ARG A 113 -9.55 7.85 -24.70
CA ARG A 113 -10.69 8.70 -25.02
C ARG A 113 -10.64 9.96 -24.19
N LEU A 114 -10.77 11.11 -24.85
CA LEU A 114 -10.97 12.40 -24.21
C LEU A 114 -12.45 12.78 -24.30
N SER A 115 -13.06 13.06 -23.16
CA SER A 115 -14.46 13.47 -23.06
C SER A 115 -14.61 14.82 -22.38
N ALA A 116 -15.64 15.58 -22.77
CA ALA A 116 -16.04 16.84 -22.15
C ALA A 116 -17.56 16.86 -22.00
N GLY A 117 -18.04 17.21 -20.79
CA GLY A 117 -19.48 17.19 -20.50
C GLY A 117 -20.15 15.82 -20.73
N GLY A 118 -19.41 14.71 -20.55
CA GLY A 118 -19.90 13.36 -20.80
C GLY A 118 -19.92 12.92 -22.27
N VAL A 119 -19.47 13.77 -23.19
CA VAL A 119 -19.40 13.47 -24.64
C VAL A 119 -17.95 13.23 -25.04
N GLU A 120 -17.67 12.13 -25.74
CA GLU A 120 -16.36 11.83 -26.31
C GLU A 120 -16.04 12.81 -27.45
N VAL A 121 -14.95 13.57 -27.30
CA VAL A 121 -14.54 14.61 -28.26
C VAL A 121 -13.31 14.19 -29.07
N ALA A 122 -12.43 13.35 -28.49
CA ALA A 122 -11.27 12.79 -29.18
C ALA A 122 -11.03 11.34 -28.78
N ARG A 123 -10.48 10.56 -29.70
CA ARG A 123 -10.13 9.15 -29.53
C ARG A 123 -8.81 8.82 -30.22
N PHE A 124 -7.97 8.04 -29.55
CA PHE A 124 -6.77 7.45 -30.10
C PHE A 124 -6.78 5.94 -29.82
N ASP A 125 -6.88 5.14 -30.88
CA ASP A 125 -6.84 3.67 -30.80
C ASP A 125 -5.44 3.18 -31.16
N PHE A 126 -4.99 2.09 -30.49
CA PHE A 126 -3.70 1.44 -30.71
C PHE A 126 -3.82 -0.07 -30.49
N LYS A 127 -2.87 -0.84 -30.98
CA LYS A 127 -2.83 -2.30 -30.90
C LYS A 127 -1.41 -2.82 -30.77
N GLY A 128 -1.24 -4.07 -30.36
CA GLY A 128 0.07 -4.69 -30.16
C GLY A 128 0.96 -4.68 -31.39
N ALA A 129 0.38 -4.74 -32.59
CA ALA A 129 1.14 -4.65 -33.86
C ALA A 129 1.85 -3.29 -34.06
N ASP A 130 1.51 -2.27 -33.28
CA ASP A 130 2.18 -0.97 -33.30
C ASP A 130 3.45 -0.95 -32.44
N PHE A 131 3.78 -2.04 -31.73
CA PHE A 131 4.86 -2.19 -30.76
C PHE A 131 5.66 -3.48 -31.00
N THR A 132 6.81 -3.60 -30.34
CA THR A 132 7.69 -4.76 -30.44
C THR A 132 8.05 -5.31 -29.05
N ALA A 133 9.05 -4.73 -28.38
CA ALA A 133 9.57 -5.17 -27.09
C ALA A 133 9.27 -4.19 -25.94
N GLU A 134 8.49 -3.16 -26.23
CA GLU A 134 8.18 -2.08 -25.29
C GLU A 134 7.35 -2.62 -24.13
N LYS A 135 7.69 -2.21 -22.91
CA LYS A 135 6.99 -2.54 -21.68
C LYS A 135 6.19 -1.36 -21.11
N ALA A 136 6.41 -0.15 -21.65
CA ALA A 136 5.60 1.00 -21.31
C ALA A 136 5.29 1.83 -22.54
N LEU A 137 4.22 2.61 -22.45
CA LEU A 137 3.67 3.41 -23.53
C LEU A 137 3.30 4.80 -23.02
N MET A 138 3.80 5.84 -23.68
CA MET A 138 3.24 7.18 -23.61
C MET A 138 2.09 7.24 -24.62
N ILE A 139 0.85 7.27 -24.12
CA ILE A 139 -0.35 7.13 -24.96
C ILE A 139 -0.68 8.48 -25.60
N CYS A 140 -0.88 9.50 -24.79
CA CYS A 140 -1.17 10.86 -25.26
C CYS A 140 -0.69 11.92 -24.28
N GLU A 141 -0.75 13.18 -24.69
CA GLU A 141 -0.47 14.33 -23.84
C GLU A 141 -1.52 15.45 -24.04
N LEU A 142 -1.84 16.13 -22.92
CA LEU A 142 -2.44 17.47 -22.92
C LEU A 142 -1.33 18.45 -22.54
N TYR A 143 -1.04 19.44 -23.38
CA TYR A 143 0.06 20.37 -23.13
C TYR A 143 -0.33 21.81 -23.43
N LEU A 144 0.24 22.74 -22.67
CA LEU A 144 0.03 24.16 -22.80
C LEU A 144 1.14 24.77 -23.69
N LYS A 145 0.72 25.37 -24.80
CA LYS A 145 1.55 26.25 -25.67
C LYS A 145 0.66 27.36 -26.10
N ASP A 146 0.68 28.46 -25.35
CA ASP A 146 -0.27 29.59 -25.43
C ASP A 146 -1.71 29.16 -25.09
N ILE A 147 -2.17 28.04 -25.62
CA ILE A 147 -3.44 27.37 -25.34
C ILE A 147 -3.23 25.88 -25.16
N TRP A 148 -4.15 25.22 -24.45
CA TRP A 148 -4.13 23.76 -24.30
C TRP A 148 -4.29 23.04 -25.65
N ARG A 149 -3.53 21.96 -25.80
CA ARG A 149 -3.49 21.11 -27.00
C ARG A 149 -3.56 19.66 -26.61
N PHE A 150 -4.14 18.83 -27.47
CA PHE A 150 -4.13 17.37 -27.36
C PHE A 150 -3.19 16.80 -28.43
N ALA A 151 -2.41 15.77 -28.06
CA ALA A 151 -1.60 15.00 -28.99
C ALA A 151 -1.70 13.49 -28.71
N ALA A 152 -1.95 12.72 -29.75
CA ALA A 152 -1.81 11.28 -29.77
C ALA A 152 -0.34 10.92 -29.97
N VAL A 153 0.33 10.36 -28.94
CA VAL A 153 1.79 10.12 -28.94
C VAL A 153 2.11 8.71 -29.43
N GLY A 154 1.64 7.69 -28.73
CA GLY A 154 1.86 6.29 -29.07
C GLY A 154 3.32 5.84 -28.96
N GLN A 155 4.16 6.47 -28.13
CA GLN A 155 5.60 6.18 -28.01
C GLN A 155 5.83 5.10 -26.96
N GLY A 156 6.51 3.99 -27.37
CA GLY A 156 6.89 2.90 -26.50
C GLY A 156 8.26 3.05 -25.84
N PHE A 157 8.45 2.35 -24.69
CA PHE A 157 9.67 2.32 -23.89
C PHE A 157 9.97 0.88 -23.45
N ASN A 158 11.20 0.40 -23.71
CA ASN A 158 11.58 -0.99 -23.41
C ASN A 158 11.76 -1.26 -21.91
N GLY A 159 12.12 -0.27 -21.11
CA GLY A 159 12.43 -0.39 -19.68
C GLY A 159 11.21 -0.23 -18.74
N GLY A 160 9.98 -0.30 -19.23
CA GLY A 160 8.78 -0.18 -18.41
C GLY A 160 8.63 1.18 -17.73
N LEU A 161 7.99 1.20 -16.53
CA LEU A 161 7.77 2.42 -15.75
C LEU A 161 9.08 3.14 -15.39
N SER A 162 10.14 2.39 -15.09
CA SER A 162 11.48 2.91 -14.83
C SER A 162 12.02 3.79 -15.97
N ALA A 163 11.85 3.35 -17.21
CA ALA A 163 12.28 4.12 -18.38
C ALA A 163 11.44 5.40 -18.57
N LEU A 164 10.14 5.37 -18.23
CA LEU A 164 9.28 6.54 -18.24
C LEU A 164 9.69 7.57 -17.18
N LEU A 165 9.94 7.10 -15.94
CA LEU A 165 10.40 7.96 -14.84
C LEU A 165 11.71 8.66 -15.22
N LYS A 166 12.72 7.91 -15.70
CA LYS A 166 13.97 8.50 -16.18
C LYS A 166 13.79 9.48 -17.33
N HIS A 167 12.87 9.18 -18.24
CA HIS A 167 12.57 10.07 -19.36
C HIS A 167 12.00 11.41 -18.89
N PHE A 168 11.23 11.42 -17.82
CA PHE A 168 10.64 12.62 -17.23
C PHE A 168 11.48 13.24 -16.09
N GLY A 169 12.76 12.83 -15.94
CA GLY A 169 13.65 13.38 -14.90
C GLY A 169 13.31 12.96 -13.48
N GLY A 170 12.37 12.02 -13.31
CA GLY A 170 12.13 11.35 -12.05
C GLY A 170 13.33 10.44 -11.76
N GLU A 171 13.90 10.54 -10.56
CA GLU A 171 14.88 9.56 -10.12
C GLU A 171 14.15 8.28 -9.67
N GLU A 172 14.44 7.15 -10.33
CA GLU A 172 14.44 5.92 -9.56
C GLU A 172 15.38 6.15 -8.39
N ALA A 173 15.00 5.83 -7.17
CA ALA A 173 15.93 5.74 -6.07
C ALA A 173 17.01 4.70 -6.43
N GLY A 174 17.94 5.13 -7.26
CA GLY A 174 19.09 4.37 -7.70
C GLY A 174 20.15 4.37 -6.59
N PRO A 175 21.13 3.45 -6.60
CA PRO A 175 22.21 3.48 -5.65
C PRO A 175 22.91 4.83 -5.72
N ALA A 176 23.08 5.48 -4.57
CA ALA A 176 23.71 6.78 -4.42
C ALA A 176 25.10 6.80 -5.10
N PRO A 177 25.51 7.92 -5.75
CA PRO A 177 26.84 8.05 -6.34
C PRO A 177 27.90 7.98 -5.25
N SER A 178 28.96 7.19 -5.51
CA SER A 178 30.10 7.03 -4.61
C SER A 178 30.79 8.39 -4.36
N PRO A 179 30.99 8.80 -3.11
CA PRO A 179 31.79 9.99 -2.80
C PRO A 179 33.27 9.71 -2.91
N THR A 180 34.01 10.68 -3.36
CA THR A 180 35.48 10.76 -3.40
C THR A 180 36.09 10.51 -2.00
N PRO A 181 37.25 9.84 -1.86
CA PRO A 181 37.69 9.24 -0.60
C PRO A 181 38.09 10.27 0.47
N ALA A 182 37.43 10.19 1.63
CA ALA A 182 37.87 10.74 2.89
C ALA A 182 38.39 9.60 3.80
N PRO A 183 39.22 9.89 4.84
CA PRO A 183 40.03 8.89 5.53
C PRO A 183 39.22 7.83 6.30
N PRO A 184 39.81 6.68 6.66
CA PRO A 184 39.08 5.44 6.89
C PRO A 184 38.18 5.48 8.12
N ALA A 185 36.88 5.38 7.85
CA ALA A 185 35.84 5.05 8.81
C ALA A 185 35.56 3.53 8.79
N PRO A 186 34.91 2.95 9.82
CA PRO A 186 34.75 1.50 9.94
C PRO A 186 34.02 0.90 8.76
N ALA A 187 34.35 -0.35 8.43
CA ALA A 187 33.95 -1.06 7.22
C ALA A 187 32.45 -0.95 6.86
N PRO A 188 32.08 -0.67 5.60
CA PRO A 188 30.69 -0.54 5.17
C PRO A 188 29.94 -1.87 5.30
N ALA A 189 28.72 -1.78 5.86
CA ALA A 189 27.79 -2.92 5.86
C ALA A 189 27.53 -3.37 4.41
N ALA A 190 27.52 -4.68 4.16
CA ALA A 190 27.25 -5.27 2.85
C ALA A 190 25.89 -4.77 2.30
N PRO A 191 25.72 -4.59 0.96
CA PRO A 191 24.45 -4.20 0.38
C PRO A 191 23.30 -5.08 0.89
N ARG A 192 22.16 -4.48 1.24
CA ARG A 192 21.00 -5.14 1.90
C ARG A 192 20.54 -6.40 1.14
N SER A 193 20.60 -6.39 -0.19
CA SER A 193 20.33 -7.55 -1.05
C SER A 193 21.23 -8.74 -0.74
N VAL A 194 22.53 -8.52 -0.55
CA VAL A 194 23.51 -9.59 -0.23
C VAL A 194 23.29 -10.11 1.19
N ALA A 195 22.95 -9.23 2.15
CA ALA A 195 22.62 -9.64 3.51
C ALA A 195 21.33 -10.48 3.54
N LEU A 196 20.31 -10.07 2.77
CA LEU A 196 19.03 -10.79 2.65
C LEU A 196 19.24 -12.17 1.99
N GLU A 197 20.01 -12.26 0.90
CA GLU A 197 20.32 -13.54 0.26
C GLU A 197 21.05 -14.50 1.20
N LYS A 198 22.00 -14.01 2.00
CA LYS A 198 22.66 -14.83 3.03
C LYS A 198 21.69 -15.33 4.10
N ARG A 199 20.72 -14.49 4.52
CA ARG A 199 19.70 -14.88 5.50
C ARG A 199 18.73 -15.92 4.95
N LEU A 200 18.42 -15.87 3.64
CA LEU A 200 17.56 -16.81 2.94
C LEU A 200 18.29 -18.10 2.54
N ALA A 201 19.62 -18.14 2.61
CA ALA A 201 20.40 -19.31 2.32
C ALA A 201 19.99 -20.49 3.25
N GLY A 202 19.57 -21.61 2.64
CA GLY A 202 19.10 -22.79 3.38
C GLY A 202 17.65 -22.77 3.82
N GLN A 203 16.89 -21.70 3.51
CA GLN A 203 15.45 -21.66 3.77
C GLN A 203 14.66 -22.46 2.72
N SER A 204 13.43 -22.86 3.07
CA SER A 204 12.55 -23.54 2.13
C SER A 204 12.22 -22.65 0.93
N PRO A 205 12.02 -23.22 -0.29
CA PRO A 205 11.63 -22.43 -1.45
C PRO A 205 10.36 -21.61 -1.22
N LYS A 206 9.42 -22.13 -0.44
CA LYS A 206 8.19 -21.42 -0.04
C LYS A 206 8.51 -20.14 0.74
N MET A 207 9.38 -20.22 1.77
CA MET A 207 9.75 -19.06 2.57
C MET A 207 10.50 -18.01 1.75
N VAL A 208 11.39 -18.45 0.86
CA VAL A 208 12.11 -17.56 -0.07
C VAL A 208 11.13 -16.82 -0.98
N ASP A 209 10.13 -17.53 -1.53
CA ASP A 209 9.08 -16.91 -2.36
C ASP A 209 8.24 -15.90 -1.56
N LEU A 210 7.79 -16.25 -0.36
CA LEU A 210 7.05 -15.33 0.52
C LEU A 210 7.83 -14.03 0.79
N VAL A 211 9.12 -14.13 1.13
CA VAL A 211 9.96 -12.95 1.40
C VAL A 211 10.13 -12.09 0.16
N LYS A 212 10.29 -12.69 -1.02
CA LYS A 212 10.35 -11.94 -2.29
C LYS A 212 9.04 -11.22 -2.59
N ARG A 213 7.90 -11.88 -2.43
CA ARG A 213 6.57 -11.28 -2.61
C ARG A 213 6.31 -10.14 -1.65
N ALA A 214 6.69 -10.31 -0.37
CA ALA A 214 6.62 -9.22 0.61
C ALA A 214 7.44 -8.01 0.17
N GLY A 215 8.67 -8.23 -0.33
CA GLY A 215 9.52 -7.17 -0.87
C GLY A 215 8.88 -6.44 -2.05
N VAL A 216 8.34 -7.18 -3.01
CA VAL A 216 7.62 -6.60 -4.17
C VAL A 216 6.41 -5.77 -3.71
N SER A 217 5.64 -6.25 -2.72
CA SER A 217 4.50 -5.48 -2.20
C SER A 217 4.95 -4.19 -1.50
N LEU A 218 6.04 -4.22 -0.73
CA LEU A 218 6.62 -3.04 -0.10
C LEU A 218 7.15 -2.03 -1.15
N ASP A 219 7.85 -2.52 -2.17
CA ASP A 219 8.36 -1.68 -3.26
C ASP A 219 7.22 -0.95 -4.01
N LYS A 220 6.14 -1.68 -4.33
CA LYS A 220 4.93 -1.11 -4.96
C LYS A 220 4.31 0.04 -4.14
N ARG A 221 4.49 0.03 -2.83
CA ARG A 221 3.95 1.05 -1.92
C ARG A 221 4.95 2.12 -1.52
N GLY A 222 6.10 2.17 -2.19
CA GLY A 222 7.17 3.14 -1.90
C GLY A 222 7.87 2.88 -0.58
N LEU A 223 7.77 1.66 -0.05
CA LEU A 223 8.41 1.22 1.19
C LEU A 223 9.69 0.38 0.93
N GLY A 224 10.18 0.37 -0.29
CA GLY A 224 11.47 -0.24 -0.62
C GLY A 224 12.59 0.37 0.23
N GLY A 225 13.26 -0.48 1.02
CA GLY A 225 14.28 0.01 1.96
C GLY A 225 13.76 0.62 3.25
N HIS A 226 12.44 0.78 3.43
CA HIS A 226 11.85 1.22 4.71
C HIS A 226 12.18 0.23 5.84
N ARG A 227 12.39 0.77 7.05
CA ARG A 227 12.71 0.00 8.25
C ARG A 227 11.63 0.18 9.30
N ALA A 228 11.19 -0.93 9.89
CA ALA A 228 10.24 -0.97 10.98
C ALA A 228 10.49 -2.21 11.83
N ARG A 229 10.19 -2.12 13.12
CA ARG A 229 10.05 -3.30 13.97
C ARG A 229 8.71 -3.95 13.69
N VAL A 230 8.64 -5.28 13.71
CA VAL A 230 7.40 -6.00 13.42
C VAL A 230 7.02 -6.84 14.62
N ALA A 231 5.75 -6.72 15.02
CA ALA A 231 5.15 -7.55 16.05
C ALA A 231 3.90 -8.27 15.55
N LEU A 232 3.62 -9.42 16.12
CA LEU A 232 2.44 -10.24 15.84
C LEU A 232 1.69 -10.51 17.14
N CYS A 233 0.43 -10.11 17.22
CA CYS A 233 -0.49 -10.45 18.28
C CYS A 233 -1.46 -11.53 17.79
N LEU A 234 -1.46 -12.70 18.42
CA LEU A 234 -2.31 -13.83 18.06
C LEU A 234 -3.36 -14.11 19.12
N ASP A 235 -4.59 -14.20 18.69
CA ASP A 235 -5.69 -14.70 19.50
C ASP A 235 -5.53 -16.20 19.77
N ILE A 236 -5.47 -16.56 21.08
CA ILE A 236 -5.48 -17.96 21.55
C ILE A 236 -6.80 -18.31 22.23
N SER A 237 -7.88 -17.65 21.90
CA SER A 237 -9.21 -18.04 22.37
C SER A 237 -9.65 -19.39 21.78
N ALA A 238 -10.59 -20.03 22.45
CA ALA A 238 -11.06 -21.37 22.06
C ALA A 238 -11.74 -21.40 20.67
N SER A 239 -12.32 -20.28 20.21
CA SER A 239 -12.90 -20.11 18.87
C SER A 239 -11.87 -20.30 17.76
N MET A 240 -10.64 -19.85 17.96
CA MET A 240 -9.51 -19.98 17.02
C MET A 240 -9.05 -21.43 16.79
N ASN A 241 -9.51 -22.41 17.60
CA ASN A 241 -9.03 -23.81 17.55
C ASN A 241 -9.08 -24.42 16.14
N HIS A 242 -10.13 -24.14 15.39
CA HIS A 242 -10.29 -24.68 14.03
C HIS A 242 -9.25 -24.11 13.05
N LEU A 243 -8.82 -22.86 13.21
CA LEU A 243 -7.80 -22.19 12.40
C LEU A 243 -6.39 -22.72 12.73
N TYR A 244 -6.13 -22.95 14.02
CA TYR A 244 -4.89 -23.58 14.49
C TYR A 244 -4.75 -25.00 13.93
N ARG A 245 -5.77 -25.84 14.07
CA ARG A 245 -5.76 -27.23 13.55
C ARG A 245 -5.66 -27.31 12.04
N ALA A 246 -6.24 -26.35 11.31
CA ALA A 246 -6.15 -26.30 9.86
C ALA A 246 -4.80 -25.75 9.34
N GLY A 247 -3.86 -25.40 10.21
CA GLY A 247 -2.56 -24.83 9.84
C GLY A 247 -2.63 -23.39 9.30
N LYS A 248 -3.80 -22.73 9.37
CA LYS A 248 -3.99 -21.38 8.81
C LYS A 248 -3.24 -20.31 9.60
N VAL A 249 -3.17 -20.47 10.93
CA VAL A 249 -2.38 -19.57 11.80
C VAL A 249 -0.89 -19.73 11.51
N GLN A 250 -0.39 -20.95 11.30
CA GLN A 250 1.02 -21.18 10.91
C GLN A 250 1.34 -20.49 9.58
N ALA A 251 0.48 -20.65 8.58
CA ALA A 251 0.67 -20.00 7.29
C ALA A 251 0.64 -18.46 7.38
N LEU A 252 -0.19 -17.90 8.27
CA LEU A 252 -0.21 -16.46 8.52
C LEU A 252 1.06 -15.98 9.23
N CYS A 253 1.55 -16.71 10.25
CA CYS A 253 2.82 -16.42 10.91
C CYS A 253 3.98 -16.36 9.92
N GLU A 254 4.04 -17.27 8.94
CA GLU A 254 5.06 -17.28 7.89
C GLU A 254 5.00 -16.03 7.00
N ARG A 255 3.79 -15.52 6.70
CA ARG A 255 3.60 -14.29 5.92
C ARG A 255 4.01 -13.04 6.71
N VAL A 256 3.65 -12.97 7.99
CA VAL A 256 4.08 -11.85 8.85
C VAL A 256 5.59 -11.86 9.04
N LEU A 257 6.19 -13.05 9.20
CA LEU A 257 7.65 -13.19 9.23
C LEU A 257 8.30 -12.73 7.92
N ALA A 258 7.69 -13.01 6.78
CA ALA A 258 8.21 -12.55 5.49
C ALA A 258 8.27 -11.02 5.40
N LEU A 259 7.27 -10.31 5.96
CA LEU A 259 7.31 -8.85 6.12
C LEU A 259 8.41 -8.41 7.10
N ALA A 260 8.53 -9.08 8.26
CA ALA A 260 9.56 -8.77 9.24
C ALA A 260 10.98 -8.90 8.65
N VAL A 261 11.22 -9.95 7.86
CA VAL A 261 12.51 -10.16 7.16
C VAL A 261 12.84 -9.02 6.20
N GLN A 262 11.81 -8.38 5.61
CA GLN A 262 11.99 -7.22 4.71
C GLN A 262 12.11 -5.89 5.46
N LEU A 263 11.40 -5.72 6.57
CA LEU A 263 11.30 -4.44 7.29
C LEU A 263 12.32 -4.31 8.41
N ASP A 264 12.68 -5.42 9.08
CA ASP A 264 13.59 -5.41 10.23
C ASP A 264 14.98 -5.94 9.88
N ASP A 265 16.03 -5.30 10.43
CA ASP A 265 17.42 -5.68 10.15
C ASP A 265 17.79 -7.04 10.75
N ASP A 266 17.22 -7.40 11.90
CA ASP A 266 17.40 -8.72 12.50
C ASP A 266 16.49 -9.78 11.86
N GLY A 267 15.39 -9.34 11.18
CA GLY A 267 14.43 -10.18 10.49
C GLY A 267 13.64 -11.06 11.42
N ALA A 268 13.46 -10.60 12.65
CA ALA A 268 12.65 -11.23 13.67
C ALA A 268 11.29 -10.54 13.77
N CYS A 269 10.32 -11.26 14.29
CA CYS A 269 9.00 -10.76 14.63
C CYS A 269 8.71 -11.08 16.08
N ASP A 270 8.53 -10.06 16.92
CA ASP A 270 8.11 -10.26 18.31
C ASP A 270 6.69 -10.81 18.35
N VAL A 271 6.47 -11.90 19.08
CA VAL A 271 5.15 -12.54 19.16
C VAL A 271 4.54 -12.38 20.54
N PHE A 272 3.30 -11.92 20.52
CA PHE A 272 2.43 -11.81 21.67
C PHE A 272 1.18 -12.66 21.43
N THR A 273 0.63 -13.25 22.49
CA THR A 273 -0.66 -13.95 22.41
C THR A 273 -1.63 -13.37 23.44
N PHE A 274 -2.89 -13.53 23.16
CA PHE A 274 -3.96 -13.10 24.07
C PHE A 274 -5.17 -14.03 24.01
N GLY A 275 -5.74 -14.22 25.16
CA GLY A 275 -7.01 -14.83 25.44
C GLY A 275 -7.61 -14.07 26.62
N ILE A 276 -7.82 -14.71 27.76
CA ILE A 276 -8.15 -14.05 29.04
C ILE A 276 -6.99 -13.17 29.49
N ARG A 277 -5.75 -13.60 29.20
CA ARG A 277 -4.52 -12.89 29.55
C ARG A 277 -3.66 -12.63 28.32
N GLY A 278 -2.84 -11.58 28.40
CA GLY A 278 -1.78 -11.33 27.43
C GLY A 278 -0.49 -12.05 27.81
N HIS A 279 0.27 -12.53 26.81
CA HIS A 279 1.56 -13.19 26.99
C HIS A 279 2.56 -12.72 25.94
N LYS A 280 3.84 -12.58 26.31
CA LYS A 280 4.96 -12.44 25.36
C LYS A 280 5.56 -13.83 25.13
N GLU A 281 5.60 -14.27 23.85
CA GLU A 281 6.02 -15.63 23.49
C GLU A 281 7.46 -15.71 22.98
N GLY A 282 8.11 -14.58 22.78
CA GLY A 282 9.44 -14.48 22.19
C GLY A 282 9.41 -14.09 20.73
N GLU A 283 10.40 -14.52 19.96
CA GLU A 283 10.62 -14.09 18.58
C GLU A 283 10.34 -15.22 17.60
N LEU A 284 9.66 -14.88 16.51
CA LEU A 284 9.50 -15.71 15.33
C LEU A 284 10.55 -15.30 14.30
N GLU A 285 11.39 -16.23 13.88
CA GLU A 285 12.53 -16.01 13.01
C GLU A 285 12.62 -17.06 11.90
N LEU A 286 13.45 -16.79 10.88
CA LEU A 286 13.71 -17.77 9.81
C LEU A 286 14.23 -19.13 10.31
N ARG A 287 14.95 -19.17 11.43
CA ARG A 287 15.50 -20.39 11.99
C ARG A 287 14.48 -21.26 12.75
N ASN A 288 13.37 -20.68 13.22
CA ASN A 288 12.40 -21.36 14.08
C ASN A 288 10.97 -21.37 13.53
N HIS A 289 10.70 -20.79 12.36
CA HIS A 289 9.33 -20.62 11.85
C HIS A 289 8.61 -21.95 11.55
N ALA A 290 9.36 -22.98 11.17
CA ALA A 290 8.78 -24.28 10.84
C ALA A 290 8.20 -24.95 12.06
N GLY A 291 6.86 -25.15 12.09
CA GLY A 291 6.15 -25.74 13.22
C GLY A 291 6.14 -24.88 14.49
N TRP A 292 6.36 -23.56 14.35
CA TRP A 292 6.38 -22.62 15.47
C TRP A 292 5.04 -22.61 16.24
N VAL A 293 3.93 -22.65 15.51
CA VAL A 293 2.58 -22.71 16.10
C VAL A 293 2.37 -24.00 16.89
N ASP A 294 2.86 -25.15 16.41
CA ASP A 294 2.79 -26.41 17.16
C ASP A 294 3.60 -26.35 18.46
N GLN A 295 4.75 -25.67 18.45
CA GLN A 295 5.55 -25.44 19.65
C GLN A 295 4.80 -24.51 20.61
N LEU A 296 4.21 -23.41 20.12
CA LEU A 296 3.37 -22.52 20.93
C LEU A 296 2.28 -23.30 21.66
N LEU A 297 1.51 -24.11 20.95
CA LEU A 297 0.36 -24.86 21.51
C LEU A 297 0.75 -25.99 22.49
N ARG A 298 2.02 -26.39 22.55
CA ARG A 298 2.52 -27.34 23.57
C ARG A 298 2.59 -26.70 24.95
N HIS A 299 2.90 -25.43 25.06
CA HIS A 299 3.02 -24.72 26.34
C HIS A 299 1.91 -23.68 26.56
N ARG A 300 1.17 -23.28 25.52
CA ARG A 300 -0.02 -22.44 25.64
C ARG A 300 -1.27 -23.23 25.30
N LYS A 301 -2.19 -23.29 26.25
CA LYS A 301 -3.53 -23.83 26.01
C LYS A 301 -4.42 -22.69 25.47
N LEU A 302 -5.36 -23.05 24.63
CA LEU A 302 -6.40 -22.10 24.20
C LEU A 302 -7.25 -21.70 25.41
N GLU A 303 -7.60 -20.41 25.48
CA GLU A 303 -8.30 -19.82 26.62
C GLU A 303 -9.78 -19.58 26.29
N GLY A 304 -10.62 -19.47 27.36
CA GLY A 304 -12.08 -19.36 27.22
C GLY A 304 -12.61 -17.94 27.01
N GLY A 305 -11.76 -16.94 26.81
CA GLY A 305 -12.15 -15.54 26.64
C GLY A 305 -11.12 -14.74 25.84
N THR A 306 -11.46 -13.50 25.51
CA THR A 306 -10.67 -12.64 24.61
C THR A 306 -10.59 -11.22 25.18
N ASN A 307 -9.38 -10.78 25.56
CA ASN A 307 -9.05 -9.44 26.06
C ASN A 307 -7.92 -8.84 25.22
N TYR A 308 -8.24 -7.87 24.38
CA TYR A 308 -7.28 -7.25 23.46
C TYR A 308 -6.29 -6.33 24.20
N SER A 309 -6.80 -5.55 25.17
CA SER A 309 -6.01 -4.51 25.83
C SER A 309 -4.75 -5.05 26.50
N GLN A 310 -4.76 -6.28 26.98
CA GLN A 310 -3.61 -6.86 27.67
C GLN A 310 -2.45 -7.14 26.71
N ALA A 311 -2.72 -7.69 25.51
CA ALA A 311 -1.67 -7.85 24.51
C ALA A 311 -1.16 -6.49 24.03
N MET A 312 -2.07 -5.53 23.78
CA MET A 312 -1.70 -4.16 23.37
C MET A 312 -0.83 -3.49 24.43
N GLN A 313 -1.17 -3.66 25.71
CA GLN A 313 -0.35 -3.16 26.81
C GLN A 313 1.05 -3.78 26.82
N LEU A 314 1.16 -5.10 26.62
CA LEU A 314 2.45 -5.80 26.58
C LEU A 314 3.32 -5.33 25.40
N VAL A 315 2.73 -5.14 24.22
CA VAL A 315 3.42 -4.57 23.06
C VAL A 315 3.98 -3.19 23.39
N ARG A 316 3.13 -2.31 23.96
CA ARG A 316 3.55 -0.96 24.33
C ARG A 316 4.61 -0.96 25.44
N GLN A 317 4.50 -1.85 26.44
CA GLN A 317 5.53 -2.04 27.45
C GLN A 317 6.87 -2.48 26.85
N HIS A 318 6.82 -3.31 25.82
CA HIS A 318 8.02 -3.82 25.17
C HIS A 318 8.76 -2.75 24.36
N TYR A 319 8.03 -2.00 23.52
CA TYR A 319 8.64 -1.01 22.61
C TYR A 319 8.74 0.39 23.21
N PHE A 320 7.88 0.73 24.19
CA PHE A 320 7.78 2.06 24.82
C PHE A 320 7.68 1.90 26.36
N PRO A 321 8.74 1.41 27.02
CA PRO A 321 8.69 1.03 28.42
C PRO A 321 8.43 2.19 29.38
N GLU A 322 8.60 3.44 28.95
CA GLU A 322 8.52 4.64 29.78
C GLU A 322 7.15 4.81 30.46
N THR A 323 6.08 4.32 29.81
CA THR A 323 4.72 4.39 30.38
C THR A 323 4.23 3.06 30.93
N ALA A 324 5.05 1.99 30.84
CA ALA A 324 4.65 0.62 31.17
C ALA A 324 3.30 0.20 30.49
N GLY A 325 3.04 0.71 29.25
CA GLY A 325 1.79 0.48 28.51
C GLY A 325 0.58 1.23 29.07
N GLY A 326 0.78 2.17 30.00
CA GLY A 326 -0.27 3.01 30.58
C GLY A 326 -0.57 4.27 29.74
N PRO A 327 -1.30 5.24 30.34
CA PRO A 327 -1.67 6.48 29.66
C PRO A 327 -0.50 7.24 29.08
N ARG A 328 -0.65 7.73 27.84
CA ARG A 328 0.29 8.61 27.16
C ARG A 328 -0.49 9.76 26.48
N THR A 329 0.00 10.98 26.71
CA THR A 329 -0.61 12.23 26.17
C THR A 329 0.42 13.11 25.48
N THR A 330 1.70 12.67 25.45
CA THR A 330 2.82 13.38 24.82
C THR A 330 3.50 12.46 23.82
N PRO A 331 3.90 13.00 22.65
CA PRO A 331 4.61 12.23 21.62
C PRO A 331 5.84 11.49 22.14
N SER A 332 5.99 10.23 21.77
CA SER A 332 7.23 9.45 21.89
C SER A 332 7.96 9.52 20.56
N ILE A 333 9.21 9.95 20.57
CA ILE A 333 10.01 10.13 19.35
C ILE A 333 10.99 8.98 19.25
N GLN A 334 10.90 8.21 18.15
CA GLN A 334 11.78 7.06 17.88
C GLN A 334 12.40 7.17 16.48
N ASP A 335 13.43 6.37 16.24
CA ASP A 335 14.07 6.26 14.92
C ASP A 335 13.33 5.29 14.00
N LEU A 336 12.70 4.26 14.57
CA LEU A 336 11.97 3.23 13.83
C LEU A 336 10.53 3.12 14.32
N PRO A 337 9.57 3.02 13.42
CA PRO A 337 8.18 2.70 13.76
C PRO A 337 8.03 1.22 14.16
N VAL A 338 6.94 0.93 14.85
CA VAL A 338 6.50 -0.43 15.17
C VAL A 338 5.24 -0.75 14.36
N TYR A 339 5.28 -1.77 13.54
CA TYR A 339 4.14 -2.34 12.84
C TYR A 339 3.62 -3.54 13.59
N VAL A 340 2.37 -3.54 14.01
CA VAL A 340 1.76 -4.63 14.79
C VAL A 340 0.63 -5.28 14.00
N MET A 341 0.82 -6.53 13.60
CA MET A 341 -0.25 -7.36 13.06
C MET A 341 -1.05 -7.97 14.21
N PHE A 342 -2.32 -7.61 14.33
CA PHE A 342 -3.22 -8.06 15.39
C PHE A 342 -4.31 -8.95 14.81
N VAL A 343 -4.32 -10.25 15.17
CA VAL A 343 -5.16 -11.29 14.55
C VAL A 343 -6.14 -11.87 15.53
N THR A 344 -7.42 -11.88 15.18
CA THR A 344 -8.51 -12.44 16.02
C THR A 344 -9.63 -13.01 15.15
N ASP A 345 -10.47 -13.89 15.70
CA ASP A 345 -11.71 -14.37 15.07
C ASP A 345 -12.97 -13.99 15.85
N GLY A 346 -12.85 -13.17 16.90
CA GLY A 346 -13.95 -12.87 17.80
C GLY A 346 -14.00 -11.43 18.29
N GLN A 347 -14.95 -11.20 19.19
CA GLN A 347 -15.12 -9.94 19.91
C GLN A 347 -14.28 -9.96 21.19
N THR A 348 -13.93 -8.78 21.66
CA THR A 348 -13.27 -8.61 22.95
C THR A 348 -14.29 -8.32 24.06
N THR A 349 -13.93 -8.65 25.31
CA THR A 349 -14.75 -8.32 26.50
C THR A 349 -14.26 -7.05 27.20
N ASP A 350 -13.15 -6.46 26.75
CA ASP A 350 -12.49 -5.30 27.37
C ASP A 350 -12.45 -4.06 26.45
N GLU A 351 -13.57 -3.74 25.76
CA GLU A 351 -13.66 -2.70 24.73
C GLU A 351 -13.12 -1.34 25.20
N ASP A 352 -13.54 -0.84 26.38
CA ASP A 352 -13.14 0.49 26.89
C ASP A 352 -11.63 0.56 27.15
N THR A 353 -11.04 -0.48 27.70
CA THR A 353 -9.59 -0.55 27.94
C THR A 353 -8.82 -0.70 26.63
N THR A 354 -9.38 -1.41 25.66
CA THR A 354 -8.83 -1.52 24.30
C THR A 354 -8.83 -0.16 23.58
N LYS A 355 -9.94 0.59 23.63
CA LYS A 355 -10.02 1.96 23.10
C LYS A 355 -8.94 2.86 23.70
N ASN A 356 -8.76 2.77 25.02
CA ASN A 356 -7.72 3.54 25.69
C ASN A 356 -6.31 3.17 25.18
N GLN A 357 -6.02 1.87 24.94
CA GLN A 357 -4.74 1.45 24.37
C GLN A 357 -4.51 2.04 22.98
N VAL A 358 -5.51 2.08 22.11
CA VAL A 358 -5.42 2.71 20.79
C VAL A 358 -5.19 4.23 20.91
N ILE A 359 -5.92 4.92 21.80
CA ILE A 359 -5.76 6.37 22.02
C ILE A 359 -4.35 6.68 22.55
N TRP A 360 -3.89 5.95 23.57
CA TRP A 360 -2.58 6.21 24.18
C TRP A 360 -1.44 5.88 23.22
N SER A 361 -1.54 4.79 22.45
CA SER A 361 -0.53 4.42 21.45
C SER A 361 -0.52 5.35 20.24
N SER A 362 -1.54 6.19 20.02
CA SER A 362 -1.51 7.18 18.96
C SER A 362 -0.46 8.28 19.16
N TYR A 363 0.10 8.41 20.38
CA TYR A 363 1.25 9.24 20.71
C TYR A 363 2.61 8.51 20.60
N GLU A 364 2.59 7.27 20.13
CA GLU A 364 3.75 6.42 19.92
C GLU A 364 3.91 6.12 18.42
N PRO A 365 5.12 5.98 17.87
CA PRO A 365 5.31 5.57 16.49
C PRO A 365 4.96 4.08 16.31
N LEU A 366 3.68 3.74 16.55
CA LEU A 366 3.13 2.40 16.54
C LEU A 366 1.85 2.37 15.72
N PHE A 367 1.76 1.41 14.78
CA PHE A 367 0.62 1.18 13.91
C PHE A 367 -0.01 -0.19 14.17
N TRP A 368 -1.32 -0.22 14.39
CA TRP A 368 -2.10 -1.42 14.58
C TRP A 368 -2.77 -1.85 13.27
N GLN A 369 -2.37 -2.98 12.73
CA GLN A 369 -3.07 -3.62 11.62
C GLN A 369 -3.97 -4.73 12.17
N PHE A 370 -5.25 -4.45 12.33
CA PHE A 370 -6.22 -5.43 12.78
C PHE A 370 -6.68 -6.32 11.62
N MET A 371 -6.60 -7.62 11.81
CA MET A 371 -7.11 -8.64 10.90
C MET A 371 -8.13 -9.51 11.61
N ALA A 372 -9.38 -9.49 11.16
CA ALA A 372 -10.40 -10.39 11.65
C ALA A 372 -10.60 -11.57 10.68
N ILE A 373 -10.74 -12.77 11.26
CA ILE A 373 -10.99 -14.01 10.52
C ILE A 373 -12.41 -14.47 10.82
N GLY A 374 -13.30 -14.39 9.83
CA GLY A 374 -14.70 -14.77 9.97
C GLY A 374 -15.63 -14.01 9.04
N LYS A 375 -16.94 -14.13 9.23
CA LYS A 375 -17.94 -13.44 8.41
C LYS A 375 -18.17 -12.03 8.93
N SER A 376 -17.84 -11.04 8.12
CA SER A 376 -18.14 -9.62 8.35
C SER A 376 -18.91 -9.03 7.19
N SER A 377 -19.62 -7.92 7.43
CA SER A 377 -20.23 -7.12 6.36
C SER A 377 -19.20 -6.48 5.41
N ARG A 378 -17.92 -6.46 5.79
CA ARG A 378 -16.78 -5.92 5.02
C ARG A 378 -15.80 -7.00 4.58
N ASN A 379 -16.20 -8.26 4.52
CA ASN A 379 -15.29 -9.31 4.04
C ASN A 379 -14.77 -8.99 2.65
N ILE A 380 -13.45 -9.04 2.52
CA ILE A 380 -12.76 -8.93 1.25
C ILE A 380 -12.65 -10.37 0.71
N ASP A 381 -13.55 -10.70 -0.20
CA ASP A 381 -13.43 -11.92 -0.99
C ASP A 381 -12.47 -11.68 -2.15
N SER A 382 -11.88 -12.75 -2.70
CA SER A 382 -10.88 -12.74 -3.78
C SER A 382 -11.24 -11.93 -5.04
N SER A 383 -12.45 -11.36 -5.10
CA SER A 383 -12.97 -10.57 -6.22
C SER A 383 -13.12 -9.06 -5.92
N SER A 384 -12.86 -8.60 -4.69
CA SER A 384 -13.06 -7.20 -4.30
C SER A 384 -11.76 -6.51 -3.91
N SER A 385 -11.45 -5.38 -4.58
CA SER A 385 -10.40 -4.47 -4.15
C SER A 385 -10.83 -3.71 -2.89
N PRO A 386 -9.92 -3.37 -1.95
CA PRO A 386 -10.27 -2.60 -0.76
C PRO A 386 -10.83 -1.23 -1.15
N ALA A 387 -12.00 -0.89 -0.63
CA ALA A 387 -12.62 0.41 -0.85
C ALA A 387 -11.97 1.47 0.05
N PRO A 388 -11.74 2.71 -0.45
CA PRO A 388 -11.19 3.80 0.35
C PRO A 388 -12.14 4.16 1.51
N LYS A 389 -11.58 4.55 2.66
CA LYS A 389 -12.33 5.05 3.82
C LYS A 389 -13.28 6.19 3.41
N ARG A 390 -14.57 5.96 3.50
CA ARG A 390 -15.58 7.04 3.48
C ARG A 390 -15.82 7.47 4.92
N GLN A 391 -15.62 8.75 5.24
CA GLN A 391 -16.14 9.34 6.48
C GLN A 391 -17.65 9.09 6.55
N ARG A 392 -18.06 8.18 7.40
CA ARG A 392 -19.47 7.85 7.60
C ARG A 392 -20.08 8.83 8.59
N GLY A 393 -21.20 9.44 8.22
CA GLY A 393 -22.02 10.27 9.13
C GLY A 393 -22.56 9.44 10.31
N LEU A 394 -22.92 10.14 11.40
CA LEU A 394 -23.40 9.57 12.67
C LEU A 394 -24.50 8.50 12.53
N ALA A 395 -25.37 8.62 11.53
CA ALA A 395 -26.44 7.66 11.23
C ALA A 395 -25.94 6.31 10.69
N ALA A 396 -24.80 6.29 9.98
CA ALA A 396 -24.17 5.07 9.49
C ALA A 396 -23.42 4.34 10.62
N ARG A 397 -22.91 5.06 11.62
CA ARG A 397 -22.28 4.52 12.84
C ARG A 397 -23.30 3.78 13.74
N LEU A 398 -24.52 4.30 13.87
CA LEU A 398 -25.61 3.64 14.62
C LEU A 398 -26.13 2.38 13.90
N ALA A 399 -26.09 2.33 12.56
CA ALA A 399 -26.52 1.17 11.80
C ALA A 399 -25.48 0.03 11.78
N SER A 400 -24.20 0.33 11.98
CA SER A 400 -23.13 -0.68 12.07
C SER A 400 -23.15 -1.43 13.40
N SER A 401 -23.54 -0.79 14.50
CA SER A 401 -23.73 -1.43 15.82
C SER A 401 -24.77 -2.57 15.84
N LEU A 402 -25.56 -2.72 14.78
CA LEU A 402 -26.59 -3.76 14.66
C LEU A 402 -26.22 -4.89 13.70
N ARG A 403 -25.02 -4.89 13.08
CA ARG A 403 -24.69 -5.80 11.97
C ARG A 403 -23.20 -6.15 11.90
N GLY A 404 -22.80 -7.21 12.54
CA GLY A 404 -21.54 -7.90 12.24
C GLY A 404 -20.72 -8.26 13.48
N ASP A 405 -20.08 -9.43 13.43
CA ASP A 405 -19.26 -9.97 14.52
C ASP A 405 -18.01 -9.11 14.84
N PHE A 406 -17.65 -8.11 13.97
CA PHE A 406 -16.44 -7.27 14.09
C PHE A 406 -16.70 -5.76 14.13
N ALA A 407 -17.92 -5.34 14.52
CA ALA A 407 -18.29 -3.92 14.60
C ALA A 407 -17.34 -3.10 15.50
N PHE A 408 -16.80 -3.72 16.54
CA PHE A 408 -15.85 -3.09 17.45
C PHE A 408 -14.51 -2.80 16.77
N LEU A 409 -13.96 -3.74 15.99
CA LEU A 409 -12.72 -3.51 15.25
C LEU A 409 -12.88 -2.43 14.15
N GLU A 410 -14.05 -2.38 13.52
CA GLU A 410 -14.41 -1.29 12.60
C GLU A 410 -14.49 0.07 13.33
N GLU A 411 -14.93 0.09 14.59
CA GLU A 411 -14.95 1.30 15.42
C GLU A 411 -13.53 1.75 15.80
N LEU A 412 -12.63 0.82 16.13
CA LEU A 412 -11.23 1.15 16.45
C LEU A 412 -10.51 1.81 15.26
N ASP A 413 -10.82 1.38 14.05
CA ASP A 413 -10.28 1.91 12.81
C ASP A 413 -10.70 3.39 12.58
N ASP A 414 -11.96 3.74 12.85
CA ASP A 414 -12.53 5.07 12.63
C ASP A 414 -12.60 5.94 13.91
N MET A 415 -12.01 5.51 15.03
CA MET A 415 -12.22 6.14 16.34
C MET A 415 -11.62 7.54 16.42
N PRO A 416 -12.38 8.55 16.91
CA PRO A 416 -11.86 9.90 17.14
C PRO A 416 -11.02 10.00 18.43
N GLY A 417 -10.33 11.12 18.61
CA GLY A 417 -9.59 11.43 19.85
C GLY A 417 -8.15 10.94 19.86
N ARG A 418 -7.65 10.39 18.75
CA ARG A 418 -6.27 9.98 18.55
C ARG A 418 -5.37 11.17 18.14
N PHE A 419 -4.12 11.14 18.56
CA PHE A 419 -3.12 12.13 18.14
C PHE A 419 -2.76 11.96 16.65
N VAL A 420 -2.54 10.72 16.23
CA VAL A 420 -2.48 10.28 14.82
C VAL A 420 -3.44 9.12 14.61
N ASP A 421 -3.95 8.96 13.41
CA ASP A 421 -4.73 7.78 13.02
C ASP A 421 -3.76 6.59 12.89
N ASN A 422 -3.73 5.71 13.89
CA ASN A 422 -2.72 4.66 14.07
C ASN A 422 -3.28 3.25 13.98
N ALA A 423 -4.43 3.08 13.33
CA ALA A 423 -5.07 1.77 13.19
C ALA A 423 -5.70 1.61 11.80
N ASP A 424 -5.63 0.39 11.27
CA ASP A 424 -6.35 -0.06 10.08
C ASP A 424 -6.99 -1.42 10.34
N PHE A 425 -8.14 -1.68 9.73
CA PHE A 425 -8.89 -2.91 9.91
C PHE A 425 -9.27 -3.53 8.57
N PHE A 426 -9.04 -4.81 8.42
CA PHE A 426 -9.65 -5.62 7.38
C PHE A 426 -10.14 -6.98 7.93
N SER A 427 -11.11 -7.56 7.26
CA SER A 427 -11.64 -8.89 7.59
C SER A 427 -11.59 -9.82 6.38
N VAL A 428 -11.33 -11.10 6.65
CA VAL A 428 -11.29 -12.15 5.65
C VAL A 428 -12.11 -13.34 6.13
N SER A 429 -12.91 -13.94 5.26
CA SER A 429 -13.68 -15.15 5.61
C SER A 429 -12.74 -16.31 5.92
N ASP A 430 -11.66 -16.41 5.16
CA ASP A 430 -10.66 -17.46 5.24
C ASP A 430 -9.31 -16.96 4.70
N PRO A 431 -8.28 -16.83 5.55
CA PRO A 431 -6.95 -16.37 5.11
C PRO A 431 -6.30 -17.33 4.10
N GLY A 432 -6.76 -18.59 4.00
CA GLY A 432 -6.26 -19.54 3.01
C GLY A 432 -6.82 -19.34 1.59
N GLN A 433 -7.86 -18.50 1.43
CA GLN A 433 -8.44 -18.20 0.11
C GLN A 433 -7.76 -16.99 -0.56
N LEU A 434 -7.02 -16.18 0.18
CA LEU A 434 -6.25 -15.09 -0.37
C LEU A 434 -4.90 -15.57 -0.89
N THR A 435 -4.49 -15.04 -2.05
CA THR A 435 -3.10 -15.17 -2.48
C THR A 435 -2.17 -14.40 -1.53
N ASP A 436 -0.89 -14.77 -1.51
CA ASP A 436 0.09 -14.07 -0.67
C ASP A 436 0.16 -12.58 -1.02
N ASP A 437 0.13 -12.23 -2.31
CA ASP A 437 0.15 -10.85 -2.80
C ASP A 437 -1.07 -10.06 -2.31
N GLN A 438 -2.29 -10.63 -2.40
CA GLN A 438 -3.50 -10.01 -1.89
C GLN A 438 -3.43 -9.73 -0.38
N LEU A 439 -2.89 -10.67 0.39
CA LEU A 439 -2.74 -10.48 1.82
C LEU A 439 -1.71 -9.41 2.16
N PHE A 440 -0.54 -9.38 1.49
CA PHE A 440 0.45 -8.32 1.67
C PHE A 440 -0.10 -6.95 1.27
N GLU A 441 -0.90 -6.86 0.21
CA GLU A 441 -1.58 -5.62 -0.19
C GLU A 441 -2.53 -5.11 0.91
N LEU A 442 -3.30 -6.01 1.55
CA LEU A 442 -4.19 -5.65 2.66
C LEU A 442 -3.40 -5.20 3.89
N MET A 443 -2.35 -5.95 4.26
CA MET A 443 -1.51 -5.64 5.41
C MET A 443 -0.83 -4.27 5.31
N MET A 444 -0.56 -3.79 4.10
CA MET A 444 0.15 -2.52 3.85
C MET A 444 -0.77 -1.41 3.32
N ASN A 445 -2.09 -1.53 3.44
CA ASN A 445 -3.03 -0.61 2.81
C ASN A 445 -2.91 0.83 3.34
N GLU A 446 -2.94 1.03 4.64
CA GLU A 446 -2.91 2.36 5.27
C GLU A 446 -1.57 2.73 5.90
N TYR A 447 -0.72 1.75 6.15
CA TYR A 447 0.58 1.96 6.78
C TYR A 447 1.45 3.06 6.13
N PRO A 448 1.57 3.16 4.78
CA PRO A 448 2.33 4.25 4.16
C PRO A 448 1.74 5.64 4.42
N GLY A 449 0.42 5.74 4.49
CA GLY A 449 -0.29 6.98 4.85
C GLY A 449 -0.02 7.40 6.29
N TRP A 450 -0.12 6.45 7.20
CA TRP A 450 0.20 6.66 8.60
C TRP A 450 1.66 7.07 8.83
N LEU A 451 2.62 6.48 8.14
CA LEU A 451 4.04 6.85 8.25
C LEU A 451 4.27 8.35 8.00
N ARG A 452 3.65 8.89 6.95
CA ARG A 452 3.73 10.33 6.66
C ARG A 452 3.16 11.17 7.80
N LEU A 453 1.97 10.79 8.30
CA LEU A 453 1.35 11.47 9.43
C LEU A 453 2.20 11.40 10.71
N ALA A 454 2.82 10.25 10.99
CA ALA A 454 3.70 10.05 12.13
C ALA A 454 4.97 10.93 12.03
N GLN A 455 5.53 11.07 10.82
CA GLN A 455 6.66 11.99 10.56
C GLN A 455 6.23 13.44 10.72
N ASP A 456 5.13 13.86 10.09
CA ASP A 456 4.61 15.24 10.16
C ASP A 456 4.26 15.66 11.61
N ARG A 457 3.83 14.70 12.43
CA ARG A 457 3.52 14.91 13.86
C ARG A 457 4.72 14.74 14.80
N GLY A 458 5.91 14.47 14.25
CA GLY A 458 7.15 14.37 15.02
C GLY A 458 7.25 13.11 15.89
N LEU A 459 6.55 12.03 15.55
CA LEU A 459 6.70 10.72 16.22
C LEU A 459 7.95 9.98 15.74
N LEU A 460 8.39 10.24 14.51
CA LEU A 460 9.59 9.67 13.91
C LEU A 460 10.62 10.76 13.65
N ARG A 461 11.90 10.47 13.96
CA ARG A 461 12.99 11.36 13.58
C ARG A 461 13.11 11.40 12.07
N SER A 462 13.27 12.60 11.50
CA SER A 462 13.64 12.75 10.10
C SER A 462 14.97 12.04 9.87
N GLN A 463 14.98 11.06 8.98
CA GLN A 463 16.24 10.50 8.49
C GLN A 463 16.84 11.60 7.60
N GLY A 464 17.90 12.25 8.08
CA GLY A 464 18.66 13.29 7.38
C GLY A 464 19.47 12.71 6.24
#